data_01819e1ee6d9e7a0ee4df93978cf0a65
#
_entry.id   01819e1ee6d9e7a0ee4df93978cf0a65
#
_cell.length_a   1.000
_cell.length_b   1.000
_cell.length_c   1.000
_cell.angle_alpha   90.00
_cell.angle_beta   90.00
_cell.angle_gamma   90.00
#
_symmetry.space_group_name_H-M   'P 1'
#
loop_
_entity.id
_entity.type
_entity.pdbx_description
1 polymer ?
#
loop_
_entity_poly.entity_id
_entity_poly.type
_entity_poly.pdbx_seq_one_letter_code
_entity_poly.pdbx_strand_id
1 'polypeptide(L)'
;MYHKILVALENSRADKSLLPHITELAKQLGSKLLLVHVADGWVARNFNQLKLAESDEMKSDRAYLENTTAQLRAQGLTVSAHLALGDPPSEILKTAEAEHCDLIAMTSHGHRLIGDIIYGSTINEVRHRSAIPVLLVRAERK
;
A
#
# COMPACT_ATOMS: atom_id res chain seq x y z
N MET A 1 0.68 6.90 19.93
CA MET A 1 -0.16 7.25 18.80
C MET A 1 0.45 6.67 17.53
N TYR A 2 -0.37 6.13 16.66
CA TYR A 2 0.01 5.44 15.43
C TYR A 2 0.99 4.29 15.69
N HIS A 3 0.49 3.27 16.35
CA HIS A 3 1.28 2.10 16.70
C HIS A 3 1.60 1.24 15.47
N LYS A 4 0.66 1.16 14.54
CA LYS A 4 0.85 0.36 13.33
C LYS A 4 0.24 1.09 12.13
N ILE A 5 1.07 1.35 11.13
CA ILE A 5 0.68 2.10 9.94
C ILE A 5 0.59 1.15 8.75
N LEU A 6 -0.58 1.13 8.09
CA LEU A 6 -0.70 0.45 6.80
C LEU A 6 -0.19 1.41 5.73
N VAL A 7 0.77 0.97 4.93
CA VAL A 7 1.33 1.76 3.84
C VAL A 7 0.90 1.14 2.53
N ALA A 8 0.03 1.83 1.81
CA ALA A 8 -0.51 1.33 0.55
C ALA A 8 0.47 1.68 -0.58
N LEU A 9 1.20 0.68 -1.06
CA LEU A 9 2.19 0.85 -2.11
C LEU A 9 1.59 0.54 -3.47
N GLU A 10 2.02 1.29 -4.48
CA GLU A 10 1.53 1.13 -5.84
C GLU A 10 2.46 0.31 -6.73
N ASN A 11 3.68 0.10 -6.28
CA ASN A 11 4.77 -0.44 -7.10
C ASN A 11 5.03 0.47 -8.30
N SER A 12 5.11 1.76 -8.04
CA SER A 12 5.32 2.79 -9.03
C SER A 12 6.24 3.88 -8.45
N ARG A 13 6.54 4.89 -9.26
CA ARG A 13 7.34 6.03 -8.82
C ARG A 13 6.73 6.77 -7.63
N ALA A 14 5.43 6.69 -7.48
CA ALA A 14 4.74 7.36 -6.37
C ALA A 14 5.27 6.90 -5.02
N ASP A 15 5.68 5.64 -4.91
CA ASP A 15 6.20 5.09 -3.66
C ASP A 15 7.49 5.79 -3.22
N LYS A 16 8.23 6.38 -4.14
CA LYS A 16 9.47 7.11 -3.82
C LYS A 16 9.20 8.39 -3.03
N SER A 17 7.99 8.92 -3.10
CA SER A 17 7.58 10.06 -2.28
C SER A 17 7.04 9.58 -0.93
N LEU A 18 6.29 8.48 -0.93
CA LEU A 18 5.63 7.98 0.26
C LEU A 18 6.60 7.34 1.25
N LEU A 19 7.47 6.46 0.76
CA LEU A 19 8.32 5.65 1.64
C LEU A 19 9.27 6.47 2.52
N PRO A 20 10.02 7.46 2.00
CA PRO A 20 10.88 8.25 2.88
C PRO A 20 10.09 9.00 3.95
N HIS A 21 8.93 9.53 3.60
CA HIS A 21 8.08 10.26 4.52
C HIS A 21 7.59 9.37 5.67
N ILE A 22 7.06 8.20 5.31
CA ILE A 22 6.54 7.26 6.30
C ILE A 22 7.65 6.64 7.14
N THR A 23 8.82 6.40 6.54
CA THR A 23 9.97 5.89 7.26
C THR A 23 10.37 6.83 8.38
N GLU A 24 10.46 8.12 8.07
CA GLU A 24 10.80 9.13 9.08
C GLU A 24 9.74 9.22 10.16
N LEU A 25 8.47 9.23 9.77
CA LEU A 25 7.37 9.26 10.74
C LEU A 25 7.41 8.07 11.68
N ALA A 26 7.61 6.86 11.13
CA ALA A 26 7.65 5.64 11.91
C ALA A 26 8.83 5.65 12.88
N LYS A 27 9.97 6.16 12.47
CA LYS A 27 11.13 6.27 13.35
C LYS A 27 10.85 7.20 14.53
N GLN A 28 10.19 8.32 14.28
CA GLN A 28 9.88 9.28 15.32
C GLN A 28 8.83 8.76 16.30
N LEU A 29 7.86 8.02 15.82
CA LEU A 29 6.75 7.55 16.65
C LEU A 29 6.94 6.14 17.18
N GLY A 30 7.95 5.42 16.73
CA GLY A 30 8.12 4.02 17.08
C GLY A 30 7.07 3.11 16.47
N SER A 31 6.55 3.48 15.31
CA SER A 31 5.47 2.74 14.65
C SER A 31 5.97 1.50 13.94
N LYS A 32 5.13 0.46 13.90
CA LYS A 32 5.32 -0.68 13.02
C LYS A 32 4.72 -0.35 11.68
N LEU A 33 5.28 -0.90 10.61
CA LEU A 33 4.78 -0.68 9.26
C LEU A 33 4.26 -1.99 8.67
N LEU A 34 3.11 -1.90 8.01
CA LEU A 34 2.55 -2.99 7.22
C LEU A 34 2.46 -2.50 5.78
N LEU A 35 3.33 -3.00 4.92
CA LEU A 35 3.32 -2.63 3.51
C LEU A 35 2.30 -3.47 2.78
N VAL A 36 1.39 -2.84 2.05
CA VAL A 36 0.34 -3.53 1.32
C VAL A 36 0.33 -3.06 -0.12
N HIS A 37 0.34 -4.00 -1.04
CA HIS A 37 0.08 -3.74 -2.45
C HIS A 37 -1.10 -4.61 -2.87
N VAL A 38 -2.05 -4.02 -3.59
CA VAL A 38 -3.21 -4.75 -4.08
C VAL A 38 -3.05 -4.96 -5.58
N ALA A 39 -2.92 -6.22 -5.98
CA ALA A 39 -2.86 -6.57 -7.39
C ALA A 39 -4.29 -6.58 -7.93
N ASP A 40 -4.60 -5.67 -8.85
CA ASP A 40 -5.95 -5.47 -9.38
C ASP A 40 -5.96 -5.67 -10.90
N GLY A 41 -5.50 -6.81 -11.37
CA GLY A 41 -5.60 -7.19 -12.75
C GLY A 41 -6.61 -8.33 -12.91
N TRP A 42 -7.04 -8.57 -14.15
CA TRP A 42 -7.98 -9.66 -14.42
C TRP A 42 -7.43 -11.00 -13.92
N VAL A 43 -6.16 -11.28 -14.20
CA VAL A 43 -5.53 -12.53 -13.76
C VAL A 43 -5.50 -12.61 -12.23
N ALA A 44 -5.14 -11.51 -11.56
CA ALA A 44 -5.08 -11.48 -10.10
C ALA A 44 -6.45 -11.73 -9.49
N ARG A 45 -7.48 -11.06 -10.01
CA ARG A 45 -8.84 -11.21 -9.47
C ARG A 45 -9.42 -12.60 -9.69
N ASN A 46 -9.01 -13.27 -10.75
CA ASN A 46 -9.53 -14.59 -11.08
C ASN A 46 -8.57 -15.73 -10.76
N PHE A 47 -7.45 -15.40 -10.13
CA PHE A 47 -6.38 -16.35 -9.86
C PHE A 47 -6.87 -17.64 -9.18
N ASN A 48 -7.61 -17.48 -8.10
CA ASN A 48 -8.07 -18.63 -7.33
C ASN A 48 -9.11 -19.45 -8.07
N GLN A 49 -9.94 -18.81 -8.90
CA GLN A 49 -10.99 -19.49 -9.65
C GLN A 49 -10.39 -20.30 -10.80
N LEU A 50 -9.40 -19.75 -11.46
CA LEU A 50 -8.82 -20.36 -12.65
C LEU A 50 -7.64 -21.28 -12.33
N LYS A 51 -7.16 -21.25 -11.08
CA LYS A 51 -6.01 -22.03 -10.64
C LYS A 51 -4.80 -21.83 -11.55
N LEU A 52 -4.61 -20.60 -12.01
CA LEU A 52 -3.50 -20.26 -12.89
C LEU A 52 -2.22 -20.08 -12.06
N ALA A 53 -1.08 -20.28 -12.74
CA ALA A 53 0.21 -19.97 -12.12
C ALA A 53 0.27 -18.45 -11.83
N GLU A 54 1.05 -18.08 -10.81
CA GLU A 54 1.27 -16.67 -10.48
C GLU A 54 1.80 -15.94 -11.71
N SER A 55 1.15 -14.83 -12.08
CA SER A 55 1.55 -14.06 -13.24
C SER A 55 2.90 -13.38 -13.02
N ASP A 56 3.56 -12.97 -14.11
CA ASP A 56 4.83 -12.24 -14.01
C ASP A 56 4.65 -10.93 -13.25
N GLU A 57 3.50 -10.27 -13.42
CA GLU A 57 3.19 -9.05 -12.68
C GLU A 57 3.11 -9.31 -11.19
N MET A 58 2.43 -10.39 -10.78
CA MET A 58 2.32 -10.76 -9.37
C MET A 58 3.68 -11.11 -8.78
N LYS A 59 4.51 -11.80 -9.54
CA LYS A 59 5.88 -12.13 -9.09
C LYS A 59 6.70 -10.86 -8.89
N SER A 60 6.56 -9.91 -9.80
CA SER A 60 7.23 -8.61 -9.70
C SER A 60 6.75 -7.85 -8.46
N ASP A 61 5.45 -7.84 -8.22
CA ASP A 61 4.89 -7.16 -7.05
C ASP A 61 5.37 -7.79 -5.75
N ARG A 62 5.42 -9.11 -5.71
CA ARG A 62 5.91 -9.83 -4.53
C ARG A 62 7.38 -9.52 -4.27
N ALA A 63 8.20 -9.56 -5.32
CA ALA A 63 9.62 -9.24 -5.20
C ALA A 63 9.84 -7.80 -4.73
N TYR A 64 9.05 -6.87 -5.25
CA TYR A 64 9.10 -5.49 -4.84
C TYR A 64 8.80 -5.33 -3.35
N LEU A 65 7.73 -5.97 -2.87
CA LEU A 65 7.38 -5.92 -1.45
C LEU A 65 8.46 -6.53 -0.57
N GLU A 66 9.00 -7.68 -0.97
CA GLU A 66 10.06 -8.34 -0.20
C GLU A 66 11.30 -7.47 -0.12
N ASN A 67 11.73 -6.89 -1.24
CA ASN A 67 12.91 -6.04 -1.28
C ASN A 67 12.71 -4.77 -0.45
N THR A 68 11.54 -4.14 -0.56
CA THR A 68 11.24 -2.93 0.20
C THR A 68 11.21 -3.23 1.70
N THR A 69 10.60 -4.35 2.08
CA THR A 69 10.56 -4.79 3.47
C THR A 69 11.96 -4.98 4.02
N ALA A 70 12.83 -5.66 3.26
CA ALA A 70 14.21 -5.89 3.69
C ALA A 70 14.98 -4.58 3.86
N GLN A 71 14.80 -3.64 2.95
CA GLN A 71 15.45 -2.33 3.03
C GLN A 71 15.03 -1.56 4.27
N LEU A 72 13.75 -1.56 4.59
CA LEU A 72 13.24 -0.85 5.76
C LEU A 72 13.64 -1.53 7.06
N ARG A 73 13.65 -2.86 7.10
CA ARG A 73 14.14 -3.60 8.26
C ARG A 73 15.61 -3.30 8.52
N ALA A 74 16.41 -3.14 7.47
CA ALA A 74 17.81 -2.79 7.60
C ALA A 74 18.01 -1.41 8.25
N GLN A 75 16.99 -0.56 8.20
CA GLN A 75 17.01 0.74 8.85
C GLN A 75 16.50 0.69 10.31
N GLY A 76 16.22 -0.49 10.82
CA GLY A 76 15.79 -0.66 12.21
C GLY A 76 14.29 -0.63 12.43
N LEU A 77 13.50 -0.64 11.37
CA LEU A 77 12.05 -0.62 11.49
C LEU A 77 11.47 -2.03 11.61
N THR A 78 10.34 -2.14 12.29
CA THR A 78 9.56 -3.37 12.33
C THR A 78 8.56 -3.33 11.17
N VAL A 79 8.76 -4.19 10.18
CA VAL A 79 8.01 -4.14 8.93
C VAL A 79 7.52 -5.52 8.55
N SER A 80 6.26 -5.59 8.13
CA SER A 80 5.69 -6.77 7.49
C SER A 80 5.07 -6.34 6.16
N ALA A 81 4.73 -7.30 5.32
CA ALA A 81 4.20 -7.00 3.99
C ALA A 81 3.10 -7.99 3.63
N HIS A 82 2.15 -7.53 2.83
CA HIS A 82 1.03 -8.33 2.36
C HIS A 82 0.71 -7.96 0.92
N LEU A 83 0.69 -8.96 0.05
CA LEU A 83 0.23 -8.81 -1.33
C LEU A 83 -1.22 -9.27 -1.36
N ALA A 84 -2.13 -8.34 -1.56
CA ALA A 84 -3.56 -8.63 -1.61
C ALA A 84 -4.03 -8.77 -3.05
N LEU A 85 -5.10 -9.51 -3.25
CA LEU A 85 -5.71 -9.71 -4.55
C LEU A 85 -7.17 -9.27 -4.46
N GLY A 86 -7.58 -8.37 -5.33
CA GLY A 86 -8.97 -7.98 -5.39
C GLY A 86 -9.18 -6.48 -5.59
N ASP A 87 -10.26 -5.99 -5.01
CA ASP A 87 -10.65 -4.59 -5.11
C ASP A 87 -9.79 -3.75 -4.16
N PRO A 88 -9.03 -2.76 -4.67
CA PRO A 88 -8.08 -2.04 -3.84
C PRO A 88 -8.64 -1.45 -2.55
N PRO A 89 -9.70 -0.64 -2.55
CA PRO A 89 -10.18 -0.08 -1.27
C PRO A 89 -10.67 -1.14 -0.30
N SER A 90 -11.34 -2.18 -0.81
CA SER A 90 -11.85 -3.24 0.04
C SER A 90 -10.71 -4.01 0.70
N GLU A 91 -9.67 -4.33 -0.05
CA GLU A 91 -8.54 -5.09 0.50
C GLU A 91 -7.71 -4.25 1.46
N ILE A 92 -7.55 -2.97 1.19
CA ILE A 92 -6.85 -2.07 2.10
C ILE A 92 -7.56 -2.00 3.44
N LEU A 93 -8.87 -1.78 3.42
CA LEU A 93 -9.66 -1.65 4.65
C LEU A 93 -9.75 -2.96 5.42
N LYS A 94 -9.95 -4.05 4.71
CA LYS A 94 -9.99 -5.39 5.32
C LYS A 94 -8.68 -5.69 6.04
N THR A 95 -7.55 -5.40 5.39
CA THR A 95 -6.23 -5.65 5.96
C THR A 95 -5.97 -4.73 7.15
N ALA A 96 -6.31 -3.44 7.02
CA ALA A 96 -6.11 -2.48 8.10
C ALA A 96 -6.87 -2.90 9.37
N GLU A 97 -8.12 -3.34 9.21
CA GLU A 97 -8.92 -3.79 10.33
C GLU A 97 -8.40 -5.09 10.94
N ALA A 98 -8.08 -6.06 10.10
CA ALA A 98 -7.60 -7.36 10.56
C ALA A 98 -6.27 -7.24 11.31
N GLU A 99 -5.41 -6.32 10.89
CA GLU A 99 -4.08 -6.12 11.47
C GLU A 99 -4.05 -5.00 12.52
N HIS A 100 -5.20 -4.43 12.84
CA HIS A 100 -5.33 -3.37 13.87
C HIS A 100 -4.45 -2.15 13.56
N CYS A 101 -4.42 -1.73 12.31
CA CYS A 101 -3.70 -0.52 11.93
C CYS A 101 -4.49 0.72 12.37
N ASP A 102 -3.78 1.72 12.87
CA ASP A 102 -4.42 2.95 13.35
C ASP A 102 -4.10 4.17 12.49
N LEU A 103 -3.42 3.95 11.37
CA LEU A 103 -3.19 4.96 10.34
C LEU A 103 -3.06 4.25 8.99
N ILE A 104 -3.64 4.83 7.95
CA ILE A 104 -3.45 4.36 6.58
C ILE A 104 -2.72 5.47 5.83
N ALA A 105 -1.57 5.14 5.25
CA ALA A 105 -0.78 6.09 4.47
C ALA A 105 -0.86 5.73 3.00
N MET A 106 -1.19 6.69 2.18
CA MET A 106 -1.37 6.53 0.74
C MET A 106 -0.72 7.68 0.00
N THR A 107 -0.46 7.48 -1.28
CA THR A 107 0.05 8.52 -2.15
C THR A 107 -1.13 9.18 -2.86
N SER A 108 -1.16 10.51 -2.88
CA SER A 108 -2.09 11.21 -3.74
C SER A 108 -1.35 11.69 -4.98
N HIS A 109 -1.99 11.55 -6.13
CA HIS A 109 -1.43 12.03 -7.38
C HIS A 109 -2.09 13.36 -7.75
N GLY A 110 -1.39 14.16 -8.54
CA GLY A 110 -2.02 15.34 -9.10
C GLY A 110 -3.01 14.92 -10.19
N HIS A 111 -3.96 15.77 -10.49
CA HIS A 111 -5.03 15.47 -11.46
C HIS A 111 -4.56 15.39 -12.92
N ARG A 112 -3.28 15.20 -13.15
CA ARG A 112 -2.72 15.09 -14.49
C ARG A 112 -2.44 13.67 -14.95
N LEU A 113 -2.46 12.71 -14.05
CA LEU A 113 -2.09 11.35 -14.39
C LEU A 113 -3.35 10.55 -14.71
N ILE A 114 -3.41 10.02 -15.90
CA ILE A 114 -4.59 9.28 -16.36
C ILE A 114 -4.84 8.04 -15.50
N GLY A 115 -3.76 7.41 -15.05
CA GLY A 115 -3.86 6.24 -14.17
C GLY A 115 -4.39 6.55 -12.78
N ASP A 116 -4.45 7.83 -12.41
CA ASP A 116 -4.87 8.25 -11.08
C ASP A 116 -6.35 8.05 -10.81
N ILE A 117 -7.15 7.89 -11.84
CA ILE A 117 -8.58 7.72 -11.67
C ILE A 117 -8.86 6.56 -10.73
N ILE A 118 -8.13 5.45 -10.89
CA ILE A 118 -8.28 4.28 -10.02
C ILE A 118 -7.87 4.59 -8.60
N TYR A 119 -6.71 5.22 -8.42
CA TYR A 119 -6.19 5.50 -7.09
C TYR A 119 -6.92 6.66 -6.40
N GLY A 120 -7.38 7.65 -7.16
CA GLY A 120 -8.23 8.69 -6.62
C GLY A 120 -9.53 8.13 -6.07
N SER A 121 -10.13 7.20 -6.80
CA SER A 121 -11.31 6.48 -6.36
C SER A 121 -11.03 5.65 -5.10
N THR A 122 -9.86 5.00 -5.04
CA THR A 122 -9.47 4.23 -3.87
C THR A 122 -9.36 5.10 -2.63
N ILE A 123 -8.74 6.28 -2.75
CA ILE A 123 -8.63 7.22 -1.63
C ILE A 123 -10.01 7.61 -1.12
N ASN A 124 -10.92 7.95 -2.02
CA ASN A 124 -12.27 8.36 -1.64
C ASN A 124 -13.01 7.23 -0.93
N GLU A 125 -12.92 6.01 -1.45
CA GLU A 125 -13.56 4.85 -0.84
C GLU A 125 -13.01 4.57 0.56
N VAL A 126 -11.69 4.61 0.71
CA VAL A 126 -11.05 4.37 2.00
C VAL A 126 -11.51 5.41 3.02
N ARG A 127 -11.55 6.69 2.62
CA ARG A 127 -11.98 7.77 3.50
C ARG A 127 -13.42 7.64 3.93
N HIS A 128 -14.29 7.23 3.03
CA HIS A 128 -15.73 7.16 3.32
C HIS A 128 -16.12 5.92 4.11
N ARG A 129 -15.37 4.83 3.95
CA ARG A 129 -15.74 3.53 4.51
C ARG A 129 -15.08 3.21 5.85
N SER A 130 -14.15 4.03 6.31
CA SER A 130 -13.41 3.76 7.53
C SER A 130 -13.23 5.01 8.37
N ALA A 131 -13.16 4.82 9.70
CA ALA A 131 -12.81 5.89 10.63
C ALA A 131 -11.32 5.98 10.90
N ILE A 132 -10.51 5.08 10.33
CA ILE A 132 -9.06 5.13 10.49
C ILE A 132 -8.51 6.38 9.80
N PRO A 133 -7.70 7.19 10.48
CA PRO A 133 -7.10 8.36 9.84
C PRO A 133 -6.29 7.99 8.61
N VAL A 134 -6.32 8.86 7.62
CA VAL A 134 -5.61 8.65 6.36
C VAL A 134 -4.60 9.78 6.17
N LEU A 135 -3.34 9.40 5.95
CA LEU A 135 -2.29 10.35 5.62
C LEU A 135 -2.02 10.25 4.12
N LEU A 136 -2.14 11.37 3.43
CA LEU A 136 -1.88 11.45 2.00
C LEU A 136 -0.58 12.19 1.75
N VAL A 137 0.36 11.52 1.10
CA VAL A 137 1.61 12.13 0.68
C VAL A 137 1.53 12.33 -0.83
N ARG A 138 1.70 13.56 -1.27
CA ARG A 138 1.58 13.87 -2.69
C ARG A 138 2.80 13.33 -3.45
N ALA A 139 2.54 12.57 -4.50
CA ALA A 139 3.60 12.07 -5.36
C ALA A 139 4.27 13.23 -6.11
N GLU A 140 5.60 13.20 -6.15
CA GLU A 140 6.33 14.19 -6.91
C GLU A 140 6.15 13.96 -8.40
N ARG A 141 6.14 15.07 -9.15
CA ARG A 141 6.10 15.01 -10.59
C ARG A 141 7.49 14.69 -11.10
N LYS A 142 7.55 13.77 -12.04
CA LYS A 142 8.69 13.49 -12.93
C LYS A 142 8.60 12.13 -13.47
#